data_5249121cfeebba4d67c5dad2ce2e341a
#
_entry.id   5249121cfeebba4d67c5dad2ce2e341a
#
_cell.length_a   1.000
_cell.length_b   1.000
_cell.length_c   1.000
_cell.angle_alpha   90.00
_cell.angle_beta   90.00
_cell.angle_gamma   90.00
#
_symmetry.space_group_name_H-M   'P 1'
#
loop_
_entity.id
_entity.type
_entity.pdbx_description
1 polymer ?
#
loop_
_entity_poly.entity_id
_entity_poly.type
_entity_poly.pdbx_seq_one_letter_code
_entity_poly.pdbx_strand_id
1 'polypeptide(L)'
;MATDLEKAQLMSALARSKGNWGNSYDRLEHFKRFQNLKEIIKELSKINWIIIHNKPKFTAISLNTPYKKEIVEFIEEQMPELKGVIK
;
A
#
# COMPACT_ATOMS: atom_id res chain seq x y z
N MET A 1 3.19 10.25 13.32
CA MET A 1 2.53 10.52 12.04
C MET A 1 3.38 9.97 10.89
N ALA A 2 2.78 9.19 9.99
CA ALA A 2 3.51 8.62 8.86
C ALA A 2 3.80 9.69 7.81
N THR A 3 5.00 9.64 7.22
CA THR A 3 5.36 10.56 6.15
C THR A 3 4.79 10.08 4.81
N ASP A 4 4.69 10.99 3.85
CA ASP A 4 4.21 10.64 2.52
C ASP A 4 5.15 9.63 1.84
N LEU A 5 6.46 9.76 2.07
CA LEU A 5 7.43 8.81 1.52
C LEU A 5 7.21 7.41 2.11
N GLU A 6 6.96 7.30 3.41
CA GLU A 6 6.67 6.01 4.04
C GLU A 6 5.42 5.37 3.45
N LYS A 7 4.37 6.16 3.23
CA LYS A 7 3.14 5.67 2.61
C LYS A 7 3.41 5.18 1.19
N ALA A 8 4.18 5.94 0.41
CA ALA A 8 4.52 5.56 -0.95
C ALA A 8 5.35 4.27 -0.98
N GLN A 9 6.29 4.12 -0.04
CA GLN A 9 7.11 2.92 0.06
C GLN A 9 6.28 1.68 0.30
N LEU A 10 5.32 1.75 1.23
CA LEU A 10 4.43 0.61 1.50
C LEU A 10 3.58 0.29 0.29
N MET A 11 2.96 1.30 -0.31
CA MET A 11 2.10 1.08 -1.47
C MET A 11 2.88 0.55 -2.68
N SER A 12 4.11 1.01 -2.88
CA SER A 12 4.94 0.50 -3.98
C SER A 12 5.31 -0.96 -3.75
N ALA A 13 5.57 -1.35 -2.50
CA ALA A 13 5.84 -2.75 -2.16
C ALA A 13 4.64 -3.62 -2.49
N LEU A 14 3.43 -3.17 -2.16
CA LEU A 14 2.21 -3.89 -2.49
C LEU A 14 1.99 -4.00 -4.00
N ALA A 15 2.18 -2.90 -4.72
CA ALA A 15 1.94 -2.87 -6.16
C ALA A 15 2.95 -3.73 -6.93
N ARG A 16 4.20 -3.79 -6.46
CA ARG A 16 5.27 -4.52 -7.15
C ARG A 16 5.34 -6.00 -6.76
N SER A 17 4.80 -6.36 -5.61
CA SER A 17 4.78 -7.74 -5.14
C SER A 17 3.49 -8.41 -5.59
N LYS A 18 3.52 -9.11 -6.72
CA LYS A 18 2.38 -9.85 -7.26
C LYS A 18 1.15 -9.01 -7.61
N GLY A 19 1.30 -7.68 -7.67
CA GLY A 19 0.17 -6.81 -8.01
C GLY A 19 -1.00 -6.94 -7.04
N ASN A 20 -0.79 -6.56 -5.79
CA ASN A 20 -1.82 -6.68 -4.74
C ASN A 20 -2.89 -5.61 -4.86
N TRP A 21 -3.73 -5.73 -5.87
CA TRP A 21 -4.86 -4.83 -6.13
C TRP A 21 -6.18 -5.56 -5.91
N GLY A 22 -7.12 -4.90 -5.23
CA GLY A 22 -8.47 -5.44 -5.04
C GLY A 22 -8.49 -6.72 -4.20
N ASN A 23 -8.81 -7.84 -4.83
CA ASN A 23 -8.90 -9.12 -4.14
C ASN A 23 -7.57 -9.83 -3.93
N SER A 24 -6.52 -9.34 -4.57
CA SER A 24 -5.17 -9.86 -4.37
C SER A 24 -4.54 -9.09 -3.20
N TYR A 25 -4.15 -9.80 -2.16
CA TYR A 25 -3.63 -9.17 -0.95
C TYR A 25 -2.35 -9.84 -0.47
N ASP A 26 -1.63 -9.14 0.42
CA ASP A 26 -0.45 -9.68 1.08
C ASP A 26 -0.65 -9.58 2.59
N ARG A 27 -0.03 -10.50 3.31
CA ARG A 27 -0.15 -10.53 4.77
C ARG A 27 0.57 -9.36 5.41
N LEU A 28 -0.05 -8.77 6.42
CA LEU A 28 0.52 -7.65 7.14
C LEU A 28 1.89 -7.99 7.73
N GLU A 29 2.09 -9.23 8.14
CA GLU A 29 3.36 -9.66 8.72
C GLU A 29 4.55 -9.52 7.79
N HIS A 30 4.33 -9.50 6.46
CA HIS A 30 5.41 -9.29 5.49
C HIS A 30 5.95 -7.86 5.50
N PHE A 31 5.28 -6.95 6.19
CA PHE A 31 5.64 -5.53 6.24
C PHE A 31 6.11 -5.07 7.61
N LYS A 32 6.47 -6.00 8.49
CA LYS A 32 6.89 -5.68 9.86
C LYS A 32 8.09 -4.75 9.93
N ARG A 33 8.91 -4.71 8.87
CA ARG A 33 10.08 -3.85 8.82
C ARG A 33 9.75 -2.36 8.73
N PHE A 34 8.52 -2.03 8.38
CA PHE A 34 8.08 -0.64 8.32
C PHE A 34 7.79 -0.12 9.73
N GLN A 35 8.53 0.90 10.15
CA GLN A 35 8.45 1.41 11.52
C GLN A 35 7.07 1.93 11.91
N ASN A 36 6.42 2.67 11.02
CA ASN A 36 5.12 3.28 11.31
C ASN A 36 3.98 2.55 10.61
N LEU A 37 4.09 1.22 10.52
CA LEU A 37 3.13 0.44 9.75
C LEU A 37 1.68 0.68 10.14
N LYS A 38 1.37 0.70 11.43
CA LYS A 38 0.00 0.91 11.89
C LYS A 38 -0.54 2.27 11.47
N GLU A 39 0.28 3.30 11.59
CA GLU A 39 -0.12 4.65 11.20
C GLU A 39 -0.28 4.79 9.70
N ILE A 40 0.64 4.19 8.93
CA ILE A 40 0.55 4.19 7.48
C ILE A 40 -0.77 3.57 7.05
N ILE A 41 -1.09 2.40 7.58
CA ILE A 41 -2.33 1.68 7.23
C ILE A 41 -3.55 2.46 7.66
N LYS A 42 -3.53 3.02 8.87
CA LYS A 42 -4.64 3.82 9.37
C LYS A 42 -4.93 5.02 8.46
N GLU A 43 -3.90 5.76 8.09
CA GLU A 43 -4.07 6.94 7.26
C GLU A 43 -4.51 6.59 5.84
N LEU A 44 -3.93 5.53 5.27
CA LEU A 44 -4.30 5.11 3.90
C LEU A 44 -5.68 4.48 3.84
N SER A 45 -6.09 3.74 4.87
CA SER A 45 -7.44 3.18 4.91
C SER A 45 -8.49 4.26 5.11
N LYS A 46 -8.14 5.33 5.80
CA LYS A 46 -9.05 6.47 6.03
C LYS A 46 -9.44 7.15 4.71
N ILE A 47 -8.51 7.19 3.75
CA ILE A 47 -8.79 7.75 2.43
C ILE A 47 -9.16 6.67 1.41
N ASN A 48 -9.36 5.45 1.88
CA ASN A 48 -9.80 4.30 1.07
C ASN A 48 -8.81 3.84 -0.02
N TRP A 49 -7.53 4.14 0.16
CA TRP A 49 -6.51 3.68 -0.79
C TRP A 49 -6.02 2.27 -0.47
N ILE A 50 -6.20 1.81 0.76
CA ILE A 50 -5.86 0.46 1.18
C ILE A 50 -7.11 -0.24 1.69
N ILE A 51 -7.25 -1.53 1.35
CA ILE A 51 -8.30 -2.39 1.86
C ILE A 51 -7.69 -3.33 2.89
N ILE A 52 -8.30 -3.40 4.06
CA ILE A 52 -7.86 -4.30 5.13
C ILE A 52 -8.70 -5.57 5.08
N HIS A 53 -8.03 -6.71 4.94
CA HIS A 53 -8.67 -8.02 4.91
C HIS A 53 -8.44 -8.71 6.26
N ASN A 54 -9.49 -8.76 7.09
CA ASN A 54 -9.43 -9.43 8.39
C ASN A 54 -9.80 -10.89 8.23
N LYS A 55 -8.80 -11.76 8.26
CA LYS A 55 -8.99 -13.21 8.15
C LYS A 55 -8.86 -13.85 9.53
N PRO A 56 -9.43 -15.06 9.75
CA PRO A 56 -9.38 -15.70 11.07
C PRO A 56 -7.96 -15.91 11.62
N LYS A 57 -6.99 -16.15 10.77
CA LYS A 57 -5.62 -16.46 11.20
C LYS A 57 -4.60 -15.36 10.92
N PHE A 58 -4.98 -14.33 10.18
CA PHE A 58 -4.06 -13.25 9.84
C PHE A 58 -4.82 -12.01 9.36
N THR A 59 -4.10 -10.90 9.30
CA THR A 59 -4.61 -9.68 8.68
C THR A 59 -3.79 -9.44 7.42
N ALA A 60 -4.47 -9.08 6.33
CA ALA A 60 -3.82 -8.79 5.06
C ALA A 60 -4.27 -7.44 4.54
N ILE A 61 -3.50 -6.88 3.61
CA ILE A 61 -3.81 -5.59 3.00
C ILE A 61 -3.65 -5.66 1.49
N SER A 62 -4.40 -4.82 0.80
CA SER A 62 -4.29 -4.68 -0.66
C SER A 62 -4.55 -3.23 -1.04
N LEU A 63 -4.18 -2.88 -2.26
CA LEU A 63 -4.46 -1.56 -2.80
C LEU A 63 -5.87 -1.53 -3.39
N ASN A 64 -6.55 -0.41 -3.24
CA ASN A 64 -7.93 -0.28 -3.70
C ASN A 64 -7.96 0.13 -5.17
N THR A 65 -8.38 -0.79 -6.04
CA THR A 65 -8.35 -0.63 -7.50
C THR A 65 -9.00 0.65 -8.03
N PRO A 66 -10.18 1.08 -7.54
CA PRO A 66 -10.77 2.33 -8.02
C PRO A 66 -9.89 3.56 -7.89
N TYR A 67 -8.90 3.51 -6.99
CA TYR A 67 -7.97 4.61 -6.76
C TYR A 67 -6.59 4.36 -7.37
N LYS A 68 -6.49 3.40 -8.30
CA LYS A 68 -5.21 3.01 -8.89
C LYS A 68 -4.45 4.20 -9.47
N LYS A 69 -5.12 5.04 -10.23
CA LYS A 69 -4.49 6.20 -10.85
C LYS A 69 -3.88 7.13 -9.80
N GLU A 70 -4.65 7.46 -8.77
CA GLU A 70 -4.22 8.36 -7.72
C GLU A 70 -3.06 7.76 -6.92
N ILE A 71 -3.14 6.45 -6.63
CA ILE A 71 -2.10 5.74 -5.89
C ILE A 71 -0.80 5.73 -6.68
N VAL A 72 -0.86 5.39 -7.97
CA VAL A 72 0.33 5.34 -8.81
C VAL A 72 0.96 6.72 -8.94
N GLU A 73 0.15 7.75 -9.16
CA GLU A 73 0.64 9.12 -9.24
C GLU A 73 1.34 9.54 -7.95
N PHE A 74 0.76 9.20 -6.80
CA PHE A 74 1.34 9.50 -5.50
C PHE A 74 2.70 8.81 -5.32
N ILE A 75 2.76 7.52 -5.66
CA ILE A 75 4.01 6.76 -5.57
C ILE A 75 5.09 7.38 -6.45
N GLU A 76 4.75 7.71 -7.69
CA GLU A 76 5.72 8.28 -8.63
C GLU A 76 6.17 9.66 -8.21
N GLU A 77 5.30 10.43 -7.56
CA GLU A 77 5.66 11.75 -7.05
C GLU A 77 6.66 11.66 -5.91
N GLN A 78 6.44 10.72 -4.98
CA GLN A 78 7.32 10.54 -3.83
C GLN A 78 8.58 9.75 -4.17
N MET A 79 8.50 8.87 -5.16
CA MET A 79 9.59 7.99 -5.58
C MET A 79 9.76 8.07 -7.10
N PRO A 80 10.34 9.18 -7.61
CA PRO A 80 10.46 9.40 -9.06
C PRO A 80 11.18 8.28 -9.81
N GLU A 81 12.07 7.54 -9.14
CA GLU A 81 12.77 6.41 -9.73
C GLU A 81 11.84 5.27 -10.13
N LEU A 82 10.61 5.27 -9.61
CA LEU A 82 9.62 4.24 -9.94
C LEU A 82 8.65 4.67 -11.04
N LYS A 83 8.87 5.83 -11.63
CA LYS A 83 7.98 6.32 -12.68
C LYS A 83 7.95 5.34 -13.86
N GLY A 84 6.74 4.88 -14.21
CA GLY A 84 6.55 3.91 -15.27
C GLY A 84 6.77 2.46 -14.86
N VAL A 85 7.23 2.20 -13.63
CA VAL A 85 7.49 0.84 -13.14
C VAL A 85 6.20 0.14 -12.73
N ILE A 86 5.29 0.88 -12.09
CA ILE A 86 4.01 0.34 -11.62
C ILE A 86 2.98 0.45 -12.72
N LYS A 87 2.35 -0.67 -13.05
CA LYS A 87 1.39 -0.73 -14.17
C LYS A 87 -0.01 -1.05 -13.69
#